data_99579ed98805e157b3f967df9bb55eaf
#
_entry.id   99579ed98805e157b3f967df9bb55eaf
#
_cell.length_a   1.000
_cell.length_b   1.000
_cell.length_c   1.000
_cell.angle_alpha   90.00
_cell.angle_beta   90.00
_cell.angle_gamma   90.00
#
_symmetry.space_group_name_H-M   'P 1'
#
loop_
_entity.id
_entity.type
_entity.pdbx_description
1 polymer ?
#
loop_
_entity_poly.entity_id
_entity_poly.type
_entity_poly.pdbx_seq_one_letter_code
_entity_poly.pdbx_strand_id
1 'polypeptide(L)'
;VLLRTLTKKEAIPVNKIKFTFSDTIAGYVSDYDRVTDTYTVKTSAGQPFQIKLKSNTYAQLMRNLGEPYQDATGQMREMLTPGRYVFTYGIFYPQGDGHVCEAQFLLFAGRKPGEFFTERPDWWIKQIKELGDFYLNAQFGDEPIDYRNYRTTITLNGEKPLDNFRQETDTISRLVYGFASAYMFTGDDRYLEAAEKGTEYLREHMRFYDRDENIIYWYHGIEIHGRREDKVFASEFGDDYDAIPAYEQIYALAGPIQTYRISGDPQILNDAELTVELFDRFFLDTEKGGYFSHLDPITLDPRSDALGENKGKKNWNSVGDHAPAYLINLWLATGEERYGKMLEYTFDTITDHFQDYGCSPFVQEKFFEDWSHDQQHMWQQNRGVIGHNLKIAWNLMRMHSLTPKKEYETFAREIAAVMPAIGGDQQRGGWYDVMERLRAPGEEVHRFAFHDRKAWWQQEQGILAYLILKGVFCEEEYLRIARESSAFYNAFFLDHDDGAVYFNVLANGVPYLMGTERFKGSHSMSGYHSFELAYLAQTYTNLLITKQPLDLYFKPLPGGFKDNLLRVSPDMLPPGSIRIGQVWIDGVNYTNFDAQGLTVTLPQSAQRVQVKVRIEPNKA
;
A
#
# COMPACT_ATOMS: atom_id res chain seq x y z
N VAL A 1 -16.80 61.99 -13.61
CA VAL A 1 -17.86 61.01 -13.90
C VAL A 1 -17.59 60.41 -15.26
N LEU A 2 -16.93 59.26 -15.33
CA LEU A 2 -16.81 58.46 -16.51
C LEU A 2 -16.95 56.99 -16.08
N LEU A 3 -18.16 56.48 -16.17
CA LEU A 3 -18.46 55.06 -16.14
C LEU A 3 -17.80 54.39 -17.37
N ARG A 4 -16.68 53.67 -17.15
CA ARG A 4 -16.17 52.74 -18.14
C ARG A 4 -17.07 51.50 -18.10
N THR A 5 -17.84 51.29 -19.15
CA THR A 5 -18.49 50.05 -19.51
C THR A 5 -17.47 48.95 -19.55
N LEU A 6 -17.60 47.96 -18.65
CA LEU A 6 -16.87 46.70 -18.73
C LEU A 6 -17.37 45.95 -19.97
N THR A 7 -16.60 45.99 -21.03
CA THR A 7 -16.79 45.11 -22.19
C THR A 7 -16.67 43.66 -21.74
N LYS A 8 -17.70 42.84 -22.06
CA LYS A 8 -17.61 41.37 -21.96
C LYS A 8 -16.29 40.96 -22.57
N LYS A 9 -15.41 40.31 -21.76
CA LYS A 9 -14.27 39.58 -22.29
C LYS A 9 -14.85 38.54 -23.26
N GLU A 10 -14.58 38.69 -24.55
CA GLU A 10 -14.82 37.62 -25.51
C GLU A 10 -14.11 36.38 -25.01
N ALA A 11 -14.84 35.30 -24.81
CA ALA A 11 -14.27 34.03 -24.44
C ALA A 11 -13.25 33.62 -25.52
N ILE A 12 -12.01 33.42 -25.11
CA ILE A 12 -10.97 32.88 -25.99
C ILE A 12 -11.53 31.58 -26.54
N PRO A 13 -11.63 31.38 -27.87
CA PRO A 13 -12.18 30.16 -28.42
C PRO A 13 -11.33 28.97 -27.93
N VAL A 14 -11.96 28.05 -27.21
CA VAL A 14 -11.31 26.80 -26.79
C VAL A 14 -10.85 26.10 -28.06
N ASN A 15 -9.53 25.94 -28.24
CA ASN A 15 -8.98 25.17 -29.35
C ASN A 15 -9.45 23.72 -29.22
N LYS A 16 -10.34 23.30 -30.10
CA LYS A 16 -10.74 21.90 -30.20
C LYS A 16 -9.52 21.06 -30.57
N ILE A 17 -9.32 19.94 -29.87
CA ILE A 17 -8.27 18.98 -30.22
C ILE A 17 -8.55 18.47 -31.64
N LYS A 18 -7.65 18.76 -32.58
CA LYS A 18 -7.76 18.37 -33.99
C LYS A 18 -6.57 17.51 -34.47
N PHE A 19 -5.88 16.88 -33.54
CA PHE A 19 -4.76 15.98 -33.85
C PHE A 19 -5.07 14.56 -33.39
N THR A 20 -4.41 13.59 -34.03
CA THR A 20 -4.47 12.18 -33.66
C THR A 20 -3.71 11.95 -32.35
N PHE A 21 -4.28 11.22 -31.42
CA PHE A 21 -3.62 10.80 -30.19
C PHE A 21 -4.06 9.38 -29.82
N SER A 22 -3.32 8.75 -28.91
CA SER A 22 -3.67 7.44 -28.36
C SER A 22 -3.96 7.55 -26.88
N ASP A 23 -4.88 6.73 -26.38
CA ASP A 23 -5.25 6.69 -24.98
C ASP A 23 -5.86 5.34 -24.59
N THR A 24 -5.97 5.10 -23.28
CA THR A 24 -6.67 3.95 -22.70
C THR A 24 -8.08 4.33 -22.26
N ILE A 25 -9.05 3.48 -22.55
CA ILE A 25 -10.41 3.53 -22.01
C ILE A 25 -10.64 2.27 -21.20
N ALA A 26 -11.09 2.43 -19.96
CA ALA A 26 -11.49 1.33 -19.08
C ALA A 26 -12.98 1.40 -18.76
N GLY A 27 -13.64 0.24 -18.71
CA GLY A 27 -15.03 0.19 -18.32
C GLY A 27 -15.74 -1.10 -18.71
N TYR A 28 -17.05 -1.04 -18.63
CA TYR A 28 -17.92 -2.19 -18.89
C TYR A 28 -18.46 -2.12 -20.30
N VAL A 29 -18.34 -3.20 -21.06
CA VAL A 29 -19.02 -3.35 -22.35
C VAL A 29 -20.52 -3.23 -22.12
N SER A 30 -21.17 -2.36 -22.86
CA SER A 30 -22.65 -2.20 -22.82
C SER A 30 -23.33 -2.76 -24.05
N ASP A 31 -22.66 -2.73 -25.19
CA ASP A 31 -23.17 -3.22 -26.46
C ASP A 31 -22.06 -3.57 -27.45
N TYR A 32 -22.34 -4.48 -28.40
CA TYR A 32 -21.46 -4.80 -29.52
C TYR A 32 -22.25 -5.05 -30.79
N ASP A 33 -22.07 -4.19 -31.77
CA ASP A 33 -22.64 -4.33 -33.12
C ASP A 33 -21.68 -5.11 -34.03
N ARG A 34 -22.07 -6.35 -34.38
CA ARG A 34 -21.30 -7.24 -35.25
C ARG A 34 -21.24 -6.78 -36.71
N VAL A 35 -22.21 -5.95 -37.14
CA VAL A 35 -22.25 -5.48 -38.54
C VAL A 35 -21.24 -4.39 -38.81
N THR A 36 -21.13 -3.46 -37.89
CA THR A 36 -20.15 -2.34 -37.96
C THR A 36 -18.82 -2.64 -37.29
N ASP A 37 -18.72 -3.79 -36.57
CA ASP A 37 -17.57 -4.21 -35.73
C ASP A 37 -17.22 -3.11 -34.70
N THR A 38 -18.26 -2.54 -34.06
CA THR A 38 -18.18 -1.44 -33.11
C THR A 38 -18.80 -1.84 -31.78
N TYR A 39 -18.12 -1.58 -30.67
CA TYR A 39 -18.64 -1.81 -29.34
C TYR A 39 -18.65 -0.52 -28.50
N THR A 40 -19.50 -0.51 -27.48
CA THR A 40 -19.61 0.61 -26.54
C THR A 40 -19.12 0.18 -25.17
N VAL A 41 -18.18 0.96 -24.61
CA VAL A 41 -17.69 0.84 -23.24
C VAL A 41 -18.25 1.99 -22.41
N LYS A 42 -18.83 1.68 -21.26
CA LYS A 42 -19.18 2.69 -20.23
C LYS A 42 -18.10 2.72 -19.16
N THR A 43 -17.48 3.87 -18.98
CA THR A 43 -16.46 4.08 -17.95
C THR A 43 -17.04 4.02 -16.53
N SER A 44 -16.19 4.08 -15.51
CA SER A 44 -16.61 4.15 -14.11
C SER A 44 -17.55 5.33 -13.81
N ALA A 45 -17.37 6.47 -14.51
CA ALA A 45 -18.28 7.63 -14.46
C ALA A 45 -19.56 7.46 -15.28
N GLY A 46 -19.74 6.32 -15.96
CA GLY A 46 -20.90 6.08 -16.83
C GLY A 46 -20.81 6.73 -18.21
N GLN A 47 -19.68 7.36 -18.56
CA GLN A 47 -19.48 7.97 -19.88
C GLN A 47 -19.33 6.88 -20.94
N PRO A 48 -20.15 6.91 -22.04
CA PRO A 48 -20.05 5.94 -23.11
C PRO A 48 -18.99 6.33 -24.13
N PHE A 49 -18.20 5.36 -24.56
CA PHE A 49 -17.26 5.46 -25.68
C PHE A 49 -17.60 4.40 -26.73
N GLN A 50 -17.80 4.85 -27.98
CA GLN A 50 -17.92 3.94 -29.12
C GLN A 50 -16.52 3.67 -29.70
N ILE A 51 -16.19 2.40 -29.83
CA ILE A 51 -14.85 1.95 -30.22
C ILE A 51 -14.99 0.96 -31.37
N LYS A 52 -14.27 1.24 -32.46
CA LYS A 52 -14.25 0.40 -33.64
C LYS A 52 -13.11 -0.60 -33.58
N LEU A 53 -13.40 -1.87 -33.84
CA LEU A 53 -12.40 -2.90 -34.05
C LEU A 53 -11.81 -2.81 -35.46
N LYS A 54 -10.53 -3.18 -35.57
CA LYS A 54 -9.80 -3.29 -36.83
C LYS A 54 -9.38 -4.74 -37.05
N SER A 55 -8.97 -5.06 -38.29
CA SER A 55 -8.47 -6.40 -38.62
C SER A 55 -7.17 -6.76 -37.88
N ASN A 56 -6.39 -5.76 -37.47
CA ASN A 56 -5.16 -5.91 -36.71
C ASN A 56 -5.31 -5.66 -35.20
N THR A 57 -6.53 -5.45 -34.71
CA THR A 57 -6.77 -5.37 -33.26
C THR A 57 -6.49 -6.74 -32.63
N TYR A 58 -5.74 -6.75 -31.55
CA TYR A 58 -5.47 -7.96 -30.78
C TYR A 58 -5.96 -7.83 -29.34
N ALA A 59 -6.12 -8.96 -28.66
CA ALA A 59 -6.63 -9.01 -27.30
C ALA A 59 -5.91 -10.04 -26.46
N GLN A 60 -5.85 -9.78 -25.17
CA GLN A 60 -5.36 -10.73 -24.16
C GLN A 60 -6.26 -10.76 -22.93
N LEU A 61 -6.13 -11.85 -22.17
CA LEU A 61 -6.64 -11.92 -20.80
C LEU A 61 -5.60 -11.35 -19.84
N MET A 62 -6.08 -10.75 -18.78
CA MET A 62 -5.22 -10.34 -17.66
C MET A 62 -4.48 -11.58 -17.11
N ARG A 63 -3.21 -11.41 -16.80
CA ARG A 63 -2.32 -12.46 -16.24
C ARG A 63 -1.64 -11.97 -14.98
N ASN A 64 -1.28 -12.90 -14.12
CA ASN A 64 -0.50 -12.62 -12.92
C ASN A 64 1.00 -12.61 -13.21
N LEU A 65 1.82 -12.19 -12.24
CA LEU A 65 3.27 -12.38 -12.30
C LEU A 65 3.59 -13.87 -12.51
N GLY A 66 4.63 -14.17 -13.29
CA GLY A 66 5.04 -15.52 -13.64
C GLY A 66 4.10 -16.27 -14.60
N GLU A 67 2.90 -15.75 -14.90
CA GLU A 67 1.99 -16.39 -15.83
C GLU A 67 2.33 -16.08 -17.30
N PRO A 68 2.21 -17.06 -18.21
CA PRO A 68 2.46 -16.84 -19.62
C PRO A 68 1.40 -15.94 -20.25
N TYR A 69 1.75 -15.33 -21.37
CA TYR A 69 0.81 -14.56 -22.20
C TYR A 69 -0.42 -15.40 -22.58
N GLN A 70 -1.61 -14.82 -22.42
CA GLN A 70 -2.88 -15.48 -22.72
C GLN A 70 -3.61 -14.75 -23.85
N ASP A 71 -3.36 -15.17 -25.10
CA ASP A 71 -4.03 -14.61 -26.27
C ASP A 71 -5.55 -14.84 -26.21
N ALA A 72 -6.29 -13.78 -26.51
CA ALA A 72 -7.75 -13.78 -26.64
C ALA A 72 -8.23 -13.23 -27.99
N THR A 73 -7.31 -12.96 -28.93
CA THR A 73 -7.61 -12.30 -30.20
C THR A 73 -8.68 -13.04 -31.00
N GLY A 74 -8.57 -14.37 -31.11
CA GLY A 74 -9.53 -15.20 -31.83
C GLY A 74 -10.93 -15.24 -31.21
N GLN A 75 -11.04 -14.98 -29.90
CA GLN A 75 -12.30 -15.02 -29.15
C GLN A 75 -12.81 -13.61 -28.80
N MET A 76 -12.08 -12.57 -29.12
CA MET A 76 -12.31 -11.17 -28.71
C MET A 76 -13.76 -10.73 -28.99
N ARG A 77 -14.26 -10.98 -30.19
CA ARG A 77 -15.61 -10.56 -30.61
C ARG A 77 -16.72 -11.28 -29.84
N GLU A 78 -16.50 -12.53 -29.46
CA GLU A 78 -17.43 -13.30 -28.62
C GLU A 78 -17.38 -12.84 -27.16
N MET A 79 -16.23 -12.31 -26.75
CA MET A 79 -16.01 -11.80 -25.40
C MET A 79 -16.59 -10.39 -25.18
N LEU A 80 -16.88 -9.61 -26.23
CA LEU A 80 -17.47 -8.28 -26.12
C LEU A 80 -18.96 -8.36 -25.79
N THR A 81 -19.27 -8.81 -24.58
CA THR A 81 -20.64 -8.99 -24.08
C THR A 81 -20.94 -8.01 -22.93
N PRO A 82 -22.21 -7.56 -22.78
CA PRO A 82 -22.59 -6.64 -21.73
C PRO A 82 -22.14 -7.08 -20.31
N GLY A 83 -21.65 -6.14 -19.52
CA GLY A 83 -21.17 -6.36 -18.15
C GLY A 83 -19.74 -6.88 -18.03
N ARG A 84 -19.03 -7.05 -19.12
CA ARG A 84 -17.61 -7.43 -19.10
C ARG A 84 -16.73 -6.21 -18.95
N TYR A 85 -15.81 -6.25 -18.00
CA TYR A 85 -14.81 -5.19 -17.79
C TYR A 85 -13.62 -5.37 -18.74
N VAL A 86 -13.25 -4.30 -19.42
CA VAL A 86 -12.19 -4.30 -20.43
C VAL A 86 -11.40 -3.01 -20.39
N PHE A 87 -10.09 -3.11 -20.61
CA PHE A 87 -9.23 -2.00 -20.99
C PHE A 87 -9.04 -2.02 -22.50
N THR A 88 -9.23 -0.88 -23.14
CA THR A 88 -8.99 -0.69 -24.57
C THR A 88 -7.95 0.40 -24.78
N TYR A 89 -6.80 0.05 -25.31
CA TYR A 89 -5.85 1.03 -25.85
C TYR A 89 -6.24 1.30 -27.30
N GLY A 90 -6.55 2.55 -27.63
CA GLY A 90 -7.05 2.95 -28.93
C GLY A 90 -6.40 4.23 -29.45
N ILE A 91 -6.54 4.44 -30.77
CA ILE A 91 -6.13 5.66 -31.45
C ILE A 91 -7.37 6.48 -31.77
N PHE A 92 -7.33 7.74 -31.39
CA PHE A 92 -8.38 8.73 -31.63
C PHE A 92 -8.03 9.56 -32.86
N TYR A 93 -8.81 9.39 -33.93
CA TYR A 93 -8.67 10.16 -35.17
C TYR A 93 -9.69 11.28 -35.22
N PRO A 94 -9.30 12.52 -35.55
CA PRO A 94 -10.25 13.62 -35.72
C PRO A 94 -11.32 13.31 -36.77
N GLN A 95 -12.60 13.49 -36.43
CA GLN A 95 -13.72 13.32 -37.34
C GLN A 95 -14.82 14.34 -37.02
N GLY A 96 -15.06 15.27 -37.93
CA GLY A 96 -16.01 16.36 -37.68
C GLY A 96 -15.61 17.22 -36.48
N ASP A 97 -16.51 17.35 -35.53
CA ASP A 97 -16.26 18.08 -34.26
C ASP A 97 -15.74 17.19 -33.10
N GLY A 98 -15.54 15.89 -33.34
CA GLY A 98 -15.09 14.91 -32.37
C GLY A 98 -13.97 14.02 -32.87
N HIS A 99 -13.89 12.82 -32.30
CA HIS A 99 -12.91 11.79 -32.66
C HIS A 99 -13.60 10.43 -32.81
N VAL A 100 -13.07 9.61 -33.70
CA VAL A 100 -13.35 8.17 -33.79
C VAL A 100 -12.23 7.43 -33.08
N CYS A 101 -12.60 6.55 -32.16
CA CYS A 101 -11.67 5.67 -31.47
C CYS A 101 -11.56 4.33 -32.22
N GLU A 102 -10.35 3.95 -32.63
CA GLU A 102 -10.03 2.65 -33.21
C GLU A 102 -9.17 1.84 -32.26
N ALA A 103 -9.68 0.68 -31.83
CA ALA A 103 -8.97 -0.19 -30.90
C ALA A 103 -7.70 -0.78 -31.53
N GLN A 104 -6.62 -0.74 -30.79
CA GLN A 104 -5.37 -1.44 -31.12
C GLN A 104 -5.22 -2.69 -30.28
N PHE A 105 -5.52 -2.58 -28.98
CA PHE A 105 -5.33 -3.63 -28.00
C PHE A 105 -6.48 -3.66 -26.98
N LEU A 106 -6.96 -4.86 -26.65
CA LEU A 106 -7.92 -5.09 -25.58
C LEU A 106 -7.32 -6.00 -24.49
N LEU A 107 -7.58 -5.65 -23.23
CA LEU A 107 -7.24 -6.50 -22.09
C LEU A 107 -8.49 -6.75 -21.26
N PHE A 108 -8.86 -8.03 -21.12
CA PHE A 108 -10.03 -8.47 -20.37
C PHE A 108 -9.64 -8.87 -18.94
N ALA A 109 -10.34 -8.35 -17.94
CA ALA A 109 -10.11 -8.66 -16.53
C ALA A 109 -10.54 -10.08 -16.11
N GLY A 110 -11.37 -10.75 -16.92
CA GLY A 110 -11.89 -12.09 -16.72
C GLY A 110 -12.45 -12.70 -17.99
N ARG A 111 -12.79 -14.01 -17.95
CA ARG A 111 -13.33 -14.75 -19.11
C ARG A 111 -14.83 -14.53 -19.32
N LYS A 112 -15.56 -14.18 -18.25
CA LYS A 112 -17.02 -14.02 -18.24
C LYS A 112 -17.44 -12.63 -17.76
N PRO A 113 -18.64 -12.16 -18.09
CA PRO A 113 -19.18 -10.95 -17.47
C PRO A 113 -19.19 -11.07 -15.94
N GLY A 114 -18.76 -10.01 -15.25
CA GLY A 114 -18.70 -9.97 -13.80
C GLY A 114 -17.56 -10.77 -13.15
N GLU A 115 -16.76 -11.52 -13.93
CA GLU A 115 -15.58 -12.23 -13.43
C GLU A 115 -14.36 -11.31 -13.42
N PHE A 116 -13.67 -11.30 -12.29
CA PHE A 116 -12.35 -10.67 -12.13
C PHE A 116 -11.35 -11.71 -11.62
N PHE A 117 -10.24 -11.86 -12.33
CA PHE A 117 -9.23 -12.87 -11.98
C PHE A 117 -8.58 -12.62 -10.62
N THR A 118 -8.56 -11.37 -10.17
CA THR A 118 -8.07 -10.96 -8.85
C THR A 118 -8.89 -11.53 -7.68
N GLU A 119 -10.09 -12.08 -7.94
CA GLU A 119 -10.93 -12.77 -6.95
C GLU A 119 -10.71 -14.29 -6.91
N ARG A 120 -9.78 -14.84 -7.69
CA ARG A 120 -9.41 -16.25 -7.62
C ARG A 120 -8.76 -16.56 -6.27
N PRO A 121 -9.04 -17.74 -5.68
CA PRO A 121 -8.64 -18.06 -4.30
C PRO A 121 -7.15 -17.96 -4.01
N ASP A 122 -6.30 -18.04 -5.03
CA ASP A 122 -4.84 -18.09 -4.92
C ASP A 122 -4.13 -16.97 -5.72
N TRP A 123 -4.88 -15.99 -6.26
CA TRP A 123 -4.30 -14.95 -7.11
C TRP A 123 -3.19 -14.16 -6.43
N TRP A 124 -3.48 -13.63 -5.25
CA TRP A 124 -2.53 -12.81 -4.50
C TRP A 124 -1.45 -13.65 -3.80
N ILE A 125 -1.73 -14.94 -3.49
CA ILE A 125 -0.71 -15.87 -2.98
C ILE A 125 0.35 -16.14 -4.05
N LYS A 126 -0.05 -16.35 -5.31
CA LYS A 126 0.89 -16.49 -6.43
C LYS A 126 1.69 -15.21 -6.62
N GLN A 127 1.04 -14.05 -6.55
CA GLN A 127 1.70 -12.77 -6.72
C GLN A 127 2.75 -12.51 -5.63
N ILE A 128 2.40 -12.75 -4.35
CA ILE A 128 3.35 -12.56 -3.24
C ILE A 128 4.56 -13.50 -3.35
N LYS A 129 4.35 -14.73 -3.86
CA LYS A 129 5.43 -15.68 -4.11
C LYS A 129 6.38 -15.18 -5.20
N GLU A 130 5.87 -14.73 -6.33
CA GLU A 130 6.70 -14.20 -7.43
C GLU A 130 7.47 -12.93 -6.99
N LEU A 131 6.85 -12.05 -6.19
CA LEU A 131 7.53 -10.92 -5.57
C LEU A 131 8.66 -11.37 -4.63
N GLY A 132 8.38 -12.37 -3.78
CA GLY A 132 9.37 -12.93 -2.86
C GLY A 132 10.56 -13.53 -3.59
N ASP A 133 10.31 -14.35 -4.61
CA ASP A 133 11.36 -14.97 -5.43
C ASP A 133 12.18 -13.90 -6.19
N PHE A 134 11.52 -12.85 -6.73
CA PHE A 134 12.22 -11.74 -7.38
C PHE A 134 13.20 -11.04 -6.43
N TYR A 135 12.74 -10.62 -5.25
CA TYR A 135 13.59 -9.88 -4.31
C TYR A 135 14.67 -10.75 -3.65
N LEU A 136 14.39 -12.04 -3.39
CA LEU A 136 15.43 -12.98 -2.95
C LEU A 136 16.54 -13.07 -3.97
N ASN A 137 16.18 -13.29 -5.24
CA ASN A 137 17.14 -13.38 -6.33
C ASN A 137 17.90 -12.07 -6.54
N ALA A 138 17.22 -10.94 -6.58
CA ALA A 138 17.84 -9.63 -6.78
C ALA A 138 18.82 -9.26 -5.67
N GLN A 139 18.52 -9.62 -4.40
CA GLN A 139 19.35 -9.28 -3.26
C GLN A 139 20.44 -10.30 -2.96
N PHE A 140 20.18 -11.59 -3.16
CA PHE A 140 21.08 -12.64 -2.68
C PHE A 140 21.52 -13.62 -3.78
N GLY A 141 20.76 -13.72 -4.90
CA GLY A 141 21.06 -14.68 -5.97
C GLY A 141 20.98 -16.11 -5.48
N ASP A 142 21.93 -16.94 -5.93
CA ASP A 142 22.10 -18.35 -5.51
C ASP A 142 22.98 -18.50 -4.25
N GLU A 143 23.49 -17.39 -3.70
CA GLU A 143 24.36 -17.39 -2.53
C GLU A 143 23.55 -17.50 -1.23
N PRO A 144 24.16 -17.92 -0.12
CA PRO A 144 23.51 -17.86 1.19
C PRO A 144 23.05 -16.44 1.52
N ILE A 145 21.87 -16.31 2.14
CA ILE A 145 21.31 -15.01 2.52
C ILE A 145 22.26 -14.32 3.50
N ASP A 146 22.85 -13.20 3.06
CA ASP A 146 23.72 -12.31 3.83
C ASP A 146 23.38 -10.87 3.51
N TYR A 147 22.82 -10.15 4.49
CA TYR A 147 22.39 -8.77 4.33
C TYR A 147 23.54 -7.75 4.15
N ARG A 148 24.78 -8.12 4.35
CA ARG A 148 25.91 -7.30 3.89
C ARG A 148 25.89 -7.12 2.36
N ASN A 149 25.30 -8.06 1.64
CA ASN A 149 25.10 -7.99 0.19
C ASN A 149 23.84 -7.24 -0.23
N TYR A 150 22.92 -6.94 0.69
CA TYR A 150 21.74 -6.13 0.40
C TYR A 150 22.12 -4.75 -0.13
N ARG A 151 21.32 -4.20 -1.03
CA ARG A 151 21.40 -2.81 -1.47
C ARG A 151 19.99 -2.23 -1.58
N THR A 152 19.84 -0.97 -1.13
CA THR A 152 18.58 -0.23 -1.26
C THR A 152 18.21 -0.06 -2.72
N THR A 153 19.18 0.21 -3.61
CA THR A 153 18.93 0.40 -5.03
C THR A 153 18.97 -0.92 -5.79
N ILE A 154 17.87 -1.21 -6.52
CA ILE A 154 17.72 -2.34 -7.45
C ILE A 154 17.25 -1.77 -8.78
N THR A 155 17.94 -2.10 -9.86
CA THR A 155 17.57 -1.68 -11.22
C THR A 155 16.29 -2.35 -11.70
N LEU A 156 15.79 -1.93 -12.87
CA LEU A 156 14.57 -2.49 -13.47
C LEU A 156 14.65 -4.01 -13.65
N ASN A 157 15.80 -4.53 -14.07
CA ASN A 157 16.05 -5.95 -14.31
C ASN A 157 16.55 -6.72 -13.06
N GLY A 158 16.44 -6.15 -11.86
CA GLY A 158 16.78 -6.84 -10.62
C GLY A 158 18.27 -6.81 -10.24
N GLU A 159 19.12 -6.01 -10.91
CA GLU A 159 20.54 -5.92 -10.62
C GLU A 159 20.85 -4.81 -9.59
N LYS A 160 21.93 -5.00 -8.83
CA LYS A 160 22.46 -3.99 -7.92
C LYS A 160 23.51 -3.13 -8.65
N PRO A 161 23.41 -1.78 -8.65
CA PRO A 161 24.45 -0.92 -9.20
C PRO A 161 25.78 -1.12 -8.47
N LEU A 162 26.87 -1.19 -9.24
CA LEU A 162 28.22 -1.50 -8.71
C LEU A 162 28.81 -0.40 -7.83
N ASP A 163 28.35 0.83 -8.00
CA ASP A 163 28.79 2.04 -7.29
C ASP A 163 27.85 2.46 -6.15
N ASN A 164 26.82 1.68 -5.86
CA ASN A 164 25.89 1.95 -4.77
C ASN A 164 26.14 1.00 -3.59
N PHE A 165 26.47 1.58 -2.46
CA PHE A 165 26.79 0.86 -1.21
C PHE A 165 25.77 1.12 -0.10
N ARG A 166 24.72 1.90 -0.37
CA ARG A 166 23.71 2.30 0.59
C ARG A 166 22.79 1.14 0.97
N GLN A 167 22.53 1.08 2.28
CA GLN A 167 21.55 0.19 2.91
C GLN A 167 20.72 1.04 3.88
N GLU A 168 19.43 1.16 3.63
CA GLU A 168 18.53 1.97 4.45
C GLU A 168 17.67 1.09 5.35
N THR A 169 17.47 1.54 6.57
CA THR A 169 16.76 0.82 7.63
C THR A 169 15.32 0.54 7.24
N ASP A 170 14.61 1.57 6.80
CA ASP A 170 13.22 1.42 6.40
C ASP A 170 13.04 0.50 5.20
N THR A 171 13.94 0.54 4.21
CA THR A 171 13.84 -0.31 3.02
C THR A 171 14.15 -1.78 3.32
N ILE A 172 15.12 -2.07 4.21
CA ILE A 172 15.36 -3.42 4.70
C ILE A 172 14.16 -3.92 5.50
N SER A 173 13.69 -3.12 6.47
CA SER A 173 12.55 -3.49 7.31
C SER A 173 11.29 -3.79 6.48
N ARG A 174 11.02 -2.97 5.49
CA ARG A 174 9.90 -3.16 4.54
C ARG A 174 10.05 -4.42 3.70
N LEU A 175 11.26 -4.77 3.28
CA LEU A 175 11.49 -6.02 2.56
C LEU A 175 11.37 -7.24 3.48
N VAL A 176 11.84 -7.14 4.72
CA VAL A 176 11.65 -8.14 5.78
C VAL A 176 10.16 -8.39 6.04
N TYR A 177 9.34 -7.32 6.11
CA TYR A 177 7.89 -7.44 6.18
C TYR A 177 7.32 -8.26 5.02
N GLY A 178 7.82 -7.99 3.81
CA GLY A 178 7.41 -8.71 2.60
C GLY A 178 7.73 -10.21 2.68
N PHE A 179 8.95 -10.57 3.06
CA PHE A 179 9.36 -11.96 3.21
C PHE A 179 8.58 -12.67 4.34
N ALA A 180 8.38 -12.02 5.49
CA ALA A 180 7.57 -12.57 6.57
C ALA A 180 6.12 -12.82 6.12
N SER A 181 5.52 -11.89 5.39
CA SER A 181 4.18 -12.03 4.84
C SER A 181 4.09 -13.14 3.78
N ALA A 182 5.11 -13.29 2.94
CA ALA A 182 5.20 -14.39 1.97
C ALA A 182 5.31 -15.75 2.67
N TYR A 183 6.10 -15.84 3.75
CA TYR A 183 6.14 -17.05 4.58
C TYR A 183 4.76 -17.39 5.17
N MET A 184 4.06 -16.40 5.71
CA MET A 184 2.75 -16.63 6.31
C MET A 184 1.74 -17.23 5.34
N PHE A 185 1.86 -17.01 4.04
CA PHE A 185 0.98 -17.61 3.03
C PHE A 185 1.52 -18.88 2.39
N THR A 186 2.83 -19.09 2.35
CA THR A 186 3.43 -20.19 1.60
C THR A 186 4.01 -21.29 2.47
N GLY A 187 4.48 -20.94 3.69
CA GLY A 187 5.27 -21.84 4.54
C GLY A 187 6.67 -22.13 3.99
N ASP A 188 7.15 -21.35 3.01
CA ASP A 188 8.47 -21.54 2.40
C ASP A 188 9.56 -20.96 3.29
N ASP A 189 10.39 -21.82 3.86
CA ASP A 189 11.43 -21.47 4.82
C ASP A 189 12.47 -20.47 4.29
N ARG A 190 12.66 -20.36 2.96
CA ARG A 190 13.57 -19.36 2.38
C ARG A 190 13.15 -17.92 2.74
N TYR A 191 11.84 -17.67 2.72
CA TYR A 191 11.31 -16.36 3.10
C TYR A 191 11.46 -16.07 4.59
N LEU A 192 11.23 -17.09 5.44
CA LEU A 192 11.44 -16.93 6.88
C LEU A 192 12.91 -16.69 7.22
N GLU A 193 13.83 -17.44 6.61
CA GLU A 193 15.27 -17.24 6.77
C GLU A 193 15.67 -15.80 6.39
N ALA A 194 15.15 -15.28 5.27
CA ALA A 194 15.41 -13.91 4.85
C ALA A 194 14.85 -12.89 5.84
N ALA A 195 13.65 -13.12 6.36
CA ALA A 195 13.02 -12.24 7.34
C ALA A 195 13.77 -12.23 8.68
N GLU A 196 14.17 -13.38 9.19
CA GLU A 196 14.91 -13.49 10.45
C GLU A 196 16.31 -12.89 10.34
N LYS A 197 17.07 -13.22 9.29
CA LYS A 197 18.40 -12.65 9.06
C LYS A 197 18.37 -11.14 8.84
N GLY A 198 17.35 -10.62 8.14
CA GLY A 198 17.17 -9.19 7.96
C GLY A 198 16.83 -8.46 9.25
N THR A 199 16.00 -9.06 10.09
CA THR A 199 15.68 -8.55 11.43
C THR A 199 16.93 -8.50 12.32
N GLU A 200 17.72 -9.58 12.34
CA GLU A 200 18.98 -9.62 13.10
C GLU A 200 19.97 -8.57 12.59
N TYR A 201 20.10 -8.43 11.27
CA TYR A 201 20.95 -7.44 10.64
C TYR A 201 20.58 -5.99 11.02
N LEU A 202 19.32 -5.64 11.01
CA LEU A 202 18.82 -4.34 11.47
C LEU A 202 19.23 -4.10 12.93
N ARG A 203 19.05 -5.07 13.80
CA ARG A 203 19.39 -4.99 15.22
C ARG A 203 20.89 -4.82 15.47
N GLU A 204 21.73 -5.49 14.70
CA GLU A 204 23.19 -5.45 14.89
C GLU A 204 23.83 -4.19 14.30
N HIS A 205 23.32 -3.69 13.17
CA HIS A 205 23.99 -2.67 12.37
C HIS A 205 23.31 -1.30 12.39
N MET A 206 21.99 -1.22 12.60
CA MET A 206 21.22 0.02 12.42
C MET A 206 20.50 0.48 13.67
N ARG A 207 20.55 -0.29 14.74
CA ARG A 207 19.95 0.02 16.02
C ARG A 207 20.92 0.76 16.93
N PHE A 208 20.47 1.83 17.59
CA PHE A 208 21.15 2.43 18.72
C PHE A 208 20.37 2.18 20.00
N TYR A 209 21.00 1.58 20.99
CA TYR A 209 20.43 1.39 22.32
C TYR A 209 21.04 2.40 23.28
N ASP A 210 20.25 3.40 23.66
CA ASP A 210 20.58 4.34 24.71
C ASP A 210 20.32 3.67 26.07
N ARG A 211 21.41 3.35 26.78
CA ARG A 211 21.32 2.63 28.06
C ARG A 211 20.96 3.53 29.22
N ASP A 212 21.28 4.82 29.15
CA ASP A 212 20.98 5.79 30.19
C ASP A 212 19.49 6.12 30.19
N GLU A 213 18.92 6.31 29.01
CA GLU A 213 17.47 6.54 28.85
C GLU A 213 16.65 5.24 28.73
N ASN A 214 17.29 4.10 28.52
CA ASN A 214 16.66 2.80 28.29
C ASN A 214 15.64 2.84 27.14
N ILE A 215 16.06 3.37 25.98
CA ILE A 215 15.30 3.47 24.74
C ILE A 215 16.11 2.94 23.57
N ILE A 216 15.41 2.64 22.48
CA ILE A 216 16.04 2.32 21.19
C ILE A 216 15.57 3.31 20.14
N TYR A 217 16.51 3.81 19.34
CA TYR A 217 16.22 4.46 18.08
C TYR A 217 17.08 3.88 16.95
N TRP A 218 16.69 4.14 15.70
CA TRP A 218 17.26 3.51 14.53
C TRP A 218 17.90 4.57 13.64
N TYR A 219 19.13 4.28 13.17
CA TYR A 219 19.78 5.08 12.14
C TYR A 219 18.99 5.00 10.83
N HIS A 220 19.10 6.04 10.00
CA HIS A 220 18.54 5.99 8.65
C HIS A 220 19.14 4.83 7.84
N GLY A 221 20.45 4.62 7.94
CA GLY A 221 21.09 3.54 7.23
C GLY A 221 22.58 3.44 7.46
N ILE A 222 23.24 2.69 6.61
CA ILE A 222 24.70 2.55 6.57
C ILE A 222 25.19 2.51 5.13
N GLU A 223 26.46 2.84 4.93
CA GLU A 223 27.20 2.55 3.70
C GLU A 223 28.25 1.50 3.95
N ILE A 224 28.27 0.44 3.12
CA ILE A 224 29.20 -0.70 3.28
C ILE A 224 30.34 -0.59 2.28
N HIS A 225 31.55 -0.35 2.77
CA HIS A 225 32.77 -0.32 1.97
C HIS A 225 33.72 -1.45 2.41
N GLY A 226 33.53 -2.65 1.87
CA GLY A 226 34.25 -3.85 2.27
C GLY A 226 33.88 -4.26 3.71
N ARG A 227 34.80 -4.07 4.67
CA ARG A 227 34.55 -4.33 6.11
C ARG A 227 34.16 -3.08 6.88
N ARG A 228 34.29 -1.89 6.29
CA ARG A 228 33.94 -0.62 6.93
C ARG A 228 32.46 -0.35 6.76
N GLU A 229 31.85 0.16 7.81
CA GLU A 229 30.47 0.63 7.86
C GLU A 229 30.47 2.10 8.25
N ASP A 230 29.95 2.94 7.39
CA ASP A 230 29.73 4.36 7.67
C ASP A 230 28.25 4.55 8.03
N LYS A 231 27.99 5.06 9.25
CA LYS A 231 26.62 5.29 9.71
C LYS A 231 26.03 6.51 9.01
N VAL A 232 24.83 6.36 8.48
CA VAL A 232 23.99 7.44 7.95
C VAL A 232 22.91 7.70 8.98
N PHE A 233 23.09 8.77 9.74
CA PHE A 233 22.25 9.04 10.91
C PHE A 233 20.82 9.39 10.52
N ALA A 234 20.66 10.32 9.56
CA ALA A 234 19.39 10.76 9.02
C ALA A 234 19.44 10.80 7.49
N SER A 235 18.27 10.83 6.86
CA SER A 235 18.15 10.99 5.41
C SER A 235 18.65 12.36 4.99
N GLU A 236 19.42 12.41 3.89
CA GLU A 236 19.78 13.65 3.22
C GLU A 236 18.65 14.21 2.33
N PHE A 237 17.53 13.52 2.27
CA PHE A 237 16.37 13.89 1.46
C PHE A 237 15.26 14.50 2.30
N GLY A 238 14.59 15.50 1.74
CA GLY A 238 13.42 16.09 2.37
C GLY A 238 13.74 16.92 3.60
N ASP A 239 12.99 16.66 4.65
CA ASP A 239 12.96 17.42 5.90
C ASP A 239 13.62 16.68 7.09
N ASP A 240 14.28 15.54 6.87
CA ASP A 240 14.82 14.68 7.93
C ASP A 240 16.27 14.96 8.29
N TYR A 241 16.93 15.84 7.54
CA TYR A 241 18.36 16.11 7.71
C TYR A 241 18.70 16.55 9.14
N ASP A 242 19.74 15.93 9.71
CA ASP A 242 20.24 16.16 11.09
C ASP A 242 19.18 16.00 12.21
N ALA A 243 18.15 15.17 12.01
CA ALA A 243 17.11 14.90 12.98
C ALA A 243 16.88 13.39 13.19
N ILE A 244 16.18 13.01 14.26
CA ILE A 244 15.58 11.67 14.41
C ILE A 244 14.12 11.79 13.97
N PRO A 245 13.75 11.35 12.75
CA PRO A 245 12.38 11.41 12.29
C PRO A 245 11.54 10.26 12.87
N ALA A 246 10.30 10.55 13.27
CA ALA A 246 9.35 9.53 13.71
C ALA A 246 9.10 8.46 12.64
N TYR A 247 9.03 8.89 11.38
CA TYR A 247 8.81 8.01 10.23
C TYR A 247 9.81 6.85 10.15
N GLU A 248 11.11 7.13 10.29
CA GLU A 248 12.16 6.11 10.27
C GLU A 248 11.99 5.10 11.42
N GLN A 249 11.69 5.61 12.62
CA GLN A 249 11.51 4.78 13.81
C GLN A 249 10.30 3.85 13.68
N ILE A 250 9.22 4.34 13.09
CA ILE A 250 7.99 3.59 12.81
C ILE A 250 8.29 2.46 11.81
N TYR A 251 8.91 2.78 10.67
CA TYR A 251 9.15 1.79 9.63
C TYR A 251 10.28 0.82 9.94
N ALA A 252 11.22 1.18 10.82
CA ALA A 252 12.21 0.23 11.34
C ALA A 252 11.57 -0.99 12.02
N LEU A 253 10.36 -0.83 12.58
CA LEU A 253 9.64 -1.90 13.27
C LEU A 253 8.77 -2.76 12.34
N ALA A 254 8.47 -2.34 11.12
CA ALA A 254 7.50 -3.01 10.26
C ALA A 254 7.88 -4.49 9.99
N GLY A 255 9.08 -4.74 9.52
CA GLY A 255 9.58 -6.09 9.24
C GLY A 255 9.80 -6.93 10.49
N PRO A 256 10.54 -6.43 11.50
CA PRO A 256 10.74 -7.15 12.75
C PRO A 256 9.44 -7.61 13.40
N ILE A 257 8.41 -6.75 13.48
CA ILE A 257 7.13 -7.12 14.10
C ILE A 257 6.37 -8.17 13.28
N GLN A 258 6.38 -8.08 11.95
CA GLN A 258 5.79 -9.14 11.12
C GLN A 258 6.53 -10.47 11.30
N THR A 259 7.86 -10.45 11.47
CA THR A 259 8.68 -11.63 11.80
C THR A 259 8.34 -12.15 13.20
N TYR A 260 8.12 -11.27 14.18
CA TYR A 260 7.68 -11.64 15.53
C TYR A 260 6.36 -12.40 15.52
N ARG A 261 5.40 -12.01 14.70
CA ARG A 261 4.11 -12.74 14.56
C ARG A 261 4.30 -14.20 14.19
N ILE A 262 5.37 -14.54 13.47
CA ILE A 262 5.68 -15.90 13.02
C ILE A 262 6.48 -16.66 14.07
N SER A 263 7.51 -15.98 14.63
CA SER A 263 8.56 -16.62 15.42
C SER A 263 8.35 -16.51 16.94
N GLY A 264 7.73 -15.43 17.40
CA GLY A 264 7.66 -15.09 18.81
C GLY A 264 9.02 -14.75 19.42
N ASP A 265 10.02 -14.28 18.65
CA ASP A 265 11.34 -13.96 19.16
C ASP A 265 11.27 -12.85 20.20
N PRO A 266 11.58 -13.13 21.50
CA PRO A 266 11.45 -12.15 22.56
C PRO A 266 12.41 -10.97 22.42
N GLN A 267 13.49 -11.10 21.65
CA GLN A 267 14.40 -9.99 21.39
C GLN A 267 13.76 -8.95 20.48
N ILE A 268 12.96 -9.39 19.51
CA ILE A 268 12.18 -8.47 18.64
C ILE A 268 11.17 -7.69 19.47
N LEU A 269 10.45 -8.39 20.35
CA LEU A 269 9.47 -7.72 21.21
C LEU A 269 10.12 -6.69 22.11
N ASN A 270 11.27 -7.01 22.73
CA ASN A 270 12.03 -6.08 23.56
C ASN A 270 12.48 -4.82 22.78
N ASP A 271 12.98 -4.99 21.54
CA ASP A 271 13.38 -3.86 20.71
C ASP A 271 12.17 -2.97 20.34
N ALA A 272 11.03 -3.59 20.08
CA ALA A 272 9.78 -2.88 19.82
C ALA A 272 9.30 -2.10 21.06
N GLU A 273 9.33 -2.72 22.25
CA GLU A 273 8.94 -2.07 23.50
C GLU A 273 9.81 -0.85 23.81
N LEU A 274 11.14 -0.95 23.61
CA LEU A 274 12.06 0.15 23.83
C LEU A 274 11.94 1.26 22.78
N THR A 275 11.53 0.93 21.55
CA THR A 275 11.22 1.94 20.53
C THR A 275 9.86 2.61 20.82
N VAL A 276 8.87 1.87 21.33
CA VAL A 276 7.61 2.46 21.79
C VAL A 276 7.84 3.39 22.99
N GLU A 277 8.75 3.03 23.89
CA GLU A 277 9.17 3.92 24.99
C GLU A 277 9.76 5.25 24.50
N LEU A 278 10.51 5.23 23.40
CA LEU A 278 10.98 6.45 22.74
C LEU A 278 9.78 7.31 22.28
N PHE A 279 8.75 6.71 21.70
CA PHE A 279 7.55 7.44 21.29
C PHE A 279 6.80 8.03 22.48
N ASP A 280 6.57 7.24 23.51
CA ASP A 280 5.78 7.65 24.68
C ASP A 280 6.46 8.78 25.47
N ARG A 281 7.79 8.83 25.50
CA ARG A 281 8.54 9.80 26.31
C ARG A 281 9.00 11.05 25.55
N PHE A 282 9.31 10.93 24.27
CA PHE A 282 9.99 12.00 23.54
C PHE A 282 9.19 12.51 22.33
N PHE A 283 8.48 11.63 21.61
CA PHE A 283 7.65 12.08 20.49
C PHE A 283 6.24 12.50 20.90
N LEU A 284 5.69 11.92 21.97
CA LEU A 284 4.32 12.21 22.41
C LEU A 284 4.22 13.64 22.94
N ASP A 285 3.33 14.43 22.37
CA ASP A 285 2.96 15.75 22.94
C ASP A 285 1.88 15.57 24.00
N THR A 286 2.28 15.57 25.26
CA THR A 286 1.37 15.40 26.40
C THR A 286 0.52 16.65 26.69
N GLU A 287 0.85 17.81 26.09
CA GLU A 287 0.14 19.07 26.31
C GLU A 287 -0.97 19.29 25.29
N LYS A 288 -0.68 19.07 23.99
CA LYS A 288 -1.58 19.35 22.87
C LYS A 288 -1.99 18.13 22.09
N GLY A 289 -1.48 16.97 22.46
CA GLY A 289 -1.77 15.68 21.84
C GLY A 289 -1.02 15.44 20.51
N GLY A 290 -1.04 14.19 20.06
CA GLY A 290 -0.35 13.69 18.88
C GLY A 290 1.14 13.45 19.10
N TYR A 291 1.86 13.18 18.01
CA TYR A 291 3.29 12.90 18.03
C TYR A 291 4.04 13.90 17.18
N PHE A 292 5.14 14.44 17.74
CA PHE A 292 6.05 15.28 16.97
C PHE A 292 6.68 14.52 15.82
N SER A 293 7.02 15.23 14.75
CA SER A 293 7.60 14.61 13.56
C SER A 293 9.09 14.29 13.71
N HIS A 294 9.83 15.09 14.50
CA HIS A 294 11.28 15.00 14.62
C HIS A 294 11.74 15.28 16.05
N LEU A 295 12.86 14.64 16.43
CA LEU A 295 13.61 14.93 17.65
C LEU A 295 15.01 15.43 17.29
N ASP A 296 15.53 16.34 18.10
CA ASP A 296 16.93 16.71 18.09
C ASP A 296 17.79 15.49 18.54
N PRO A 297 18.78 15.05 17.75
CA PRO A 297 19.53 13.84 18.05
C PRO A 297 20.43 13.93 19.31
N ILE A 298 20.68 15.13 19.82
CA ILE A 298 21.53 15.35 20.99
C ILE A 298 20.70 15.46 22.26
N THR A 299 19.61 16.19 22.20
CA THR A 299 18.79 16.53 23.38
C THR A 299 17.52 15.71 23.49
N LEU A 300 17.10 15.03 22.41
CA LEU A 300 15.80 14.37 22.22
C LEU A 300 14.60 15.33 22.37
N ASP A 301 14.85 16.63 22.31
CA ASP A 301 13.82 17.66 22.44
C ASP A 301 13.19 17.99 21.08
N PRO A 302 11.87 17.76 20.87
CA PRO A 302 11.18 18.13 19.63
C PRO A 302 11.04 19.65 19.44
N ARG A 303 11.34 20.43 20.47
CA ARG A 303 11.26 21.90 20.47
C ARG A 303 12.64 22.57 20.38
N SER A 304 13.71 21.80 20.16
CA SER A 304 15.07 22.34 19.98
C SER A 304 15.17 23.26 18.76
N ASP A 305 15.87 24.37 18.90
CA ASP A 305 16.16 25.31 17.80
C ASP A 305 17.04 24.65 16.71
N ALA A 306 17.78 23.61 17.03
CA ALA A 306 18.60 22.85 16.07
C ALA A 306 17.76 22.17 14.98
N LEU A 307 16.49 21.87 15.24
CA LEU A 307 15.57 21.27 14.29
C LEU A 307 15.10 22.23 13.17
N GLY A 308 15.37 23.54 13.29
CA GLY A 308 14.98 24.54 12.29
C GLY A 308 13.48 24.48 11.95
N GLU A 309 13.18 24.22 10.68
CA GLU A 309 11.78 24.16 10.20
C GLU A 309 10.98 22.98 10.76
N ASN A 310 11.64 21.94 11.29
CA ASN A 310 11.01 20.78 11.89
C ASN A 310 10.64 20.94 13.37
N LYS A 311 11.08 22.05 13.98
CA LYS A 311 10.81 22.35 15.39
C LYS A 311 9.32 22.36 15.70
N GLY A 312 8.88 21.49 16.61
CA GLY A 312 7.50 21.44 17.08
C GLY A 312 6.46 21.10 16.01
N LYS A 313 6.83 20.35 14.97
CA LYS A 313 5.90 19.97 13.88
C LYS A 313 5.24 18.61 14.15
N LYS A 314 4.04 18.46 13.60
CA LYS A 314 3.29 17.21 13.54
C LYS A 314 2.86 16.93 12.11
N ASN A 315 2.79 15.66 11.71
CA ASN A 315 2.40 15.33 10.36
C ASN A 315 1.74 13.93 10.29
N TRP A 316 1.23 13.56 9.10
CA TRP A 316 0.70 12.23 8.86
C TRP A 316 1.70 11.13 9.25
N ASN A 317 2.96 11.26 8.82
CA ASN A 317 3.97 10.24 9.04
C ASN A 317 4.30 10.02 10.53
N SER A 318 4.19 11.06 11.35
CA SER A 318 4.44 10.94 12.80
C SER A 318 3.23 10.48 13.60
N VAL A 319 2.00 10.63 13.06
CA VAL A 319 0.76 10.27 13.75
C VAL A 319 0.16 8.99 13.15
N GLY A 320 -0.11 8.98 11.85
CA GLY A 320 -0.94 7.94 11.22
C GLY A 320 -0.20 6.66 10.89
N ASP A 321 1.07 6.74 10.57
CA ASP A 321 1.83 5.57 10.08
C ASP A 321 2.14 4.54 11.18
N HIS A 322 2.01 4.88 12.48
CA HIS A 322 2.12 3.90 13.56
C HIS A 322 1.20 2.68 13.34
N ALA A 323 -0.05 2.93 12.99
CA ALA A 323 -1.06 1.88 12.91
C ALA A 323 -0.74 0.83 11.83
N PRO A 324 -0.60 1.17 10.53
CA PRO A 324 -0.40 0.18 9.48
C PRO A 324 1.00 -0.42 9.49
N ALA A 325 2.05 0.35 9.83
CA ALA A 325 3.40 -0.13 9.71
C ALA A 325 3.72 -1.25 10.69
N TYR A 326 3.41 -1.08 11.97
CA TYR A 326 3.78 -2.08 12.99
C TYR A 326 2.74 -2.31 14.08
N LEU A 327 2.02 -1.28 14.51
CA LEU A 327 1.27 -1.32 15.77
C LEU A 327 0.07 -2.27 15.72
N ILE A 328 -0.62 -2.35 14.57
CA ILE A 328 -1.67 -3.35 14.35
C ILE A 328 -1.08 -4.76 14.46
N ASN A 329 0.05 -5.02 13.81
CA ASN A 329 0.70 -6.33 13.84
C ASN A 329 1.22 -6.69 15.23
N LEU A 330 1.72 -5.70 15.98
CA LEU A 330 2.16 -5.88 17.37
C LEU A 330 0.98 -6.22 18.29
N TRP A 331 -0.14 -5.52 18.14
CA TRP A 331 -1.38 -5.85 18.86
C TRP A 331 -1.91 -7.24 18.47
N LEU A 332 -1.94 -7.58 17.19
CA LEU A 332 -2.38 -8.91 16.72
C LEU A 332 -1.51 -10.04 17.29
N ALA A 333 -0.21 -9.81 17.46
CA ALA A 333 0.70 -10.81 18.00
C ALA A 333 0.61 -10.96 19.53
N THR A 334 0.44 -9.85 20.25
CA THR A 334 0.50 -9.84 21.73
C THR A 334 -0.86 -9.82 22.39
N GLY A 335 -1.83 -9.15 21.83
CA GLY A 335 -3.13 -8.87 22.45
C GLY A 335 -3.04 -7.92 23.65
N GLU A 336 -1.94 -7.18 23.79
CA GLU A 336 -1.75 -6.29 24.95
C GLU A 336 -2.58 -5.02 24.82
N GLU A 337 -3.31 -4.70 25.90
CA GLU A 337 -4.23 -3.55 25.95
C GLU A 337 -3.53 -2.20 25.67
N ARG A 338 -2.26 -2.05 26.06
CA ARG A 338 -1.48 -0.82 25.82
C ARG A 338 -1.41 -0.48 24.32
N TYR A 339 -1.22 -1.48 23.47
CA TYR A 339 -1.15 -1.25 22.01
C TYR A 339 -2.52 -0.96 21.41
N GLY A 340 -3.59 -1.56 21.94
CA GLY A 340 -4.95 -1.21 21.58
C GLY A 340 -5.30 0.24 21.91
N LYS A 341 -4.88 0.72 23.09
CA LYS A 341 -5.04 2.13 23.51
C LYS A 341 -4.21 3.09 22.64
N MET A 342 -2.98 2.72 22.30
CA MET A 342 -2.13 3.52 21.41
C MET A 342 -2.73 3.62 19.99
N LEU A 343 -3.31 2.53 19.47
CA LEU A 343 -4.07 2.53 18.22
C LEU A 343 -5.28 3.46 18.30
N GLU A 344 -6.08 3.35 19.35
CA GLU A 344 -7.25 4.20 19.57
C GLU A 344 -6.86 5.67 19.64
N TYR A 345 -5.83 6.01 20.41
CA TYR A 345 -5.28 7.37 20.50
C TYR A 345 -4.84 7.91 19.13
N THR A 346 -4.16 7.10 18.34
CA THR A 346 -3.73 7.47 16.99
C THR A 346 -4.92 7.83 16.10
N PHE A 347 -5.97 7.01 16.11
CA PHE A 347 -7.14 7.24 15.24
C PHE A 347 -8.06 8.36 15.76
N ASP A 348 -8.17 8.55 17.08
CA ASP A 348 -8.84 9.71 17.64
C ASP A 348 -8.14 11.01 17.21
N THR A 349 -6.80 11.05 17.31
CA THR A 349 -6.00 12.19 16.84
C THR A 349 -6.20 12.49 15.35
N ILE A 350 -6.22 11.46 14.50
CA ILE A 350 -6.48 11.62 13.06
C ILE A 350 -7.89 12.16 12.83
N THR A 351 -8.88 11.63 13.51
CA THR A 351 -10.29 12.00 13.34
C THR A 351 -10.54 13.44 13.82
N ASP A 352 -9.86 13.85 14.88
CA ASP A 352 -10.03 15.19 15.46
C ASP A 352 -9.35 16.30 14.63
N HIS A 353 -8.23 16.02 13.95
CA HIS A 353 -7.37 17.06 13.41
C HIS A 353 -7.16 17.02 11.89
N PHE A 354 -7.29 15.87 11.22
CA PHE A 354 -6.91 15.75 9.81
C PHE A 354 -7.98 16.18 8.81
N GLN A 355 -9.24 16.23 9.23
CA GLN A 355 -10.35 16.70 8.38
C GLN A 355 -10.22 18.19 8.08
N ASP A 356 -10.38 18.59 6.82
CA ASP A 356 -10.36 20.00 6.39
C ASP A 356 -11.40 20.28 5.29
N TYR A 357 -12.52 19.58 5.32
CA TYR A 357 -13.55 19.64 4.28
C TYR A 357 -14.23 20.99 4.10
N GLY A 358 -13.99 21.95 5.00
CA GLY A 358 -14.36 23.33 4.80
C GLY A 358 -13.53 24.05 3.72
N CYS A 359 -12.31 23.59 3.46
CA CYS A 359 -11.35 24.20 2.54
C CYS A 359 -10.99 23.30 1.36
N SER A 360 -10.90 21.98 1.58
CA SER A 360 -10.41 21.01 0.61
C SER A 360 -11.09 19.65 0.78
N PRO A 361 -11.32 18.89 -0.31
CA PRO A 361 -11.77 17.52 -0.20
C PRO A 361 -10.66 16.54 0.27
N PHE A 362 -9.43 17.00 0.36
CA PHE A 362 -8.29 16.24 0.89
C PHE A 362 -8.04 16.59 2.35
N VAL A 363 -7.55 15.64 3.13
CA VAL A 363 -7.10 15.87 4.49
C VAL A 363 -5.94 16.87 4.55
N GLN A 364 -5.76 17.51 5.70
CA GLN A 364 -4.54 18.24 6.03
C GLN A 364 -3.53 17.27 6.63
N GLU A 365 -2.26 17.36 6.22
CA GLU A 365 -1.24 16.38 6.63
C GLU A 365 -0.06 17.00 7.39
N LYS A 366 0.06 18.32 7.41
CA LYS A 366 1.17 19.05 8.05
C LYS A 366 0.62 20.09 9.01
N PHE A 367 1.14 20.07 10.24
CA PHE A 367 0.64 20.91 11.32
C PHE A 367 1.80 21.51 12.13
N PHE A 368 1.55 22.69 12.66
CA PHE A 368 2.31 23.21 13.80
C PHE A 368 1.94 22.47 15.08
N GLU A 369 2.68 22.71 16.14
CA GLU A 369 2.49 22.08 17.45
C GLU A 369 1.05 22.22 17.98
N ASP A 370 0.40 23.37 17.72
CA ASP A 370 -0.97 23.69 18.16
C ASP A 370 -2.07 23.20 17.21
N TRP A 371 -1.74 22.32 16.28
CA TRP A 371 -2.61 21.78 15.23
C TRP A 371 -3.08 22.80 14.18
N SER A 372 -2.57 24.03 14.21
CA SER A 372 -2.78 24.94 13.08
C SER A 372 -2.08 24.38 11.82
N HIS A 373 -2.69 24.68 10.66
CA HIS A 373 -2.23 24.09 9.39
C HIS A 373 -0.90 24.70 8.95
N ASP A 374 0.12 23.88 8.75
CA ASP A 374 1.36 24.29 8.12
C ASP A 374 1.23 24.21 6.60
N GLN A 375 1.04 25.36 5.98
CA GLN A 375 0.96 25.51 4.53
C GLN A 375 2.22 26.13 3.93
N GLN A 376 3.28 26.28 4.71
CA GLN A 376 4.52 26.97 4.29
C GLN A 376 5.67 26.01 4.03
N HIS A 377 5.52 24.74 4.44
CA HIS A 377 6.61 23.78 4.45
C HIS A 377 6.92 23.21 3.07
N MET A 378 7.96 23.75 2.40
CA MET A 378 8.58 23.21 1.20
C MET A 378 7.63 22.71 0.08
N TRP A 379 8.05 21.68 -0.62
CA TRP A 379 7.33 21.07 -1.73
C TRP A 379 5.98 20.39 -1.37
N GLN A 380 5.70 20.23 -0.08
CA GLN A 380 4.48 19.56 0.42
C GLN A 380 3.33 20.51 0.76
N GLN A 381 3.46 21.80 0.52
CA GLN A 381 2.51 22.83 0.98
C GLN A 381 1.07 22.64 0.52
N ASN A 382 0.85 22.38 -0.74
CA ASN A 382 -0.48 22.30 -1.34
C ASN A 382 -0.71 20.93 -1.96
N ARG A 383 -0.45 19.86 -1.19
CA ARG A 383 -0.55 18.49 -1.71
C ARG A 383 -1.70 17.73 -1.11
N GLY A 384 -2.59 17.27 -1.98
CA GLY A 384 -3.56 16.23 -1.71
C GLY A 384 -2.98 14.88 -2.12
N VAL A 385 -2.46 14.12 -1.15
CA VAL A 385 -1.90 12.79 -1.40
C VAL A 385 -3.04 11.78 -1.37
N ILE A 386 -3.41 11.27 -2.53
CA ILE A 386 -4.58 10.41 -2.70
C ILE A 386 -4.46 9.15 -1.84
N GLY A 387 -3.29 8.51 -1.87
CA GLY A 387 -3.02 7.31 -1.08
C GLY A 387 -3.14 7.52 0.42
N HIS A 388 -2.71 8.66 0.97
CA HIS A 388 -2.86 8.92 2.41
C HIS A 388 -4.32 9.07 2.81
N ASN A 389 -5.14 9.75 2.01
CA ASN A 389 -6.59 9.81 2.25
C ASN A 389 -7.21 8.41 2.27
N LEU A 390 -6.89 7.59 1.25
CA LEU A 390 -7.38 6.21 1.17
C LEU A 390 -6.83 5.33 2.30
N LYS A 391 -5.56 5.53 2.70
CA LYS A 391 -4.92 4.83 3.83
C LYS A 391 -5.62 5.13 5.16
N ILE A 392 -6.02 6.37 5.38
CA ILE A 392 -6.85 6.76 6.52
C ILE A 392 -8.16 5.97 6.51
N ALA A 393 -8.88 5.94 5.38
CA ALA A 393 -10.18 5.30 5.30
C ALA A 393 -10.15 3.81 5.68
N TRP A 394 -9.22 3.03 5.11
CA TRP A 394 -9.19 1.60 5.39
C TRP A 394 -8.64 1.26 6.78
N ASN A 395 -7.70 2.06 7.29
CA ASN A 395 -7.21 1.87 8.65
C ASN A 395 -8.25 2.25 9.72
N LEU A 396 -9.04 3.30 9.49
CA LEU A 396 -10.21 3.60 10.34
C LEU A 396 -11.17 2.42 10.43
N MET A 397 -11.38 1.68 9.34
CA MET A 397 -12.26 0.50 9.35
C MET A 397 -11.64 -0.70 10.06
N ARG A 398 -10.32 -0.86 9.97
CA ARG A 398 -9.59 -1.85 10.78
C ARG A 398 -9.75 -1.52 12.26
N MET A 399 -9.54 -0.27 12.64
CA MET A 399 -9.71 0.19 14.03
C MET A 399 -11.18 0.09 14.50
N HIS A 400 -12.14 0.43 13.63
CA HIS A 400 -13.56 0.27 13.94
C HIS A 400 -13.95 -1.19 14.25
N SER A 401 -13.26 -2.16 13.65
CA SER A 401 -13.43 -3.58 13.95
C SER A 401 -12.90 -3.93 15.35
N LEU A 402 -11.94 -3.19 15.89
CA LEU A 402 -11.43 -3.37 17.25
C LEU A 402 -12.24 -2.57 18.26
N THR A 403 -12.40 -1.27 18.03
CA THR A 403 -13.12 -0.33 18.91
C THR A 403 -14.11 0.46 18.05
N PRO A 404 -15.38 0.01 17.96
CA PRO A 404 -16.38 0.68 17.12
C PRO A 404 -16.66 2.12 17.58
N LYS A 405 -16.40 3.09 16.70
CA LYS A 405 -16.75 4.50 16.89
C LYS A 405 -17.45 5.05 15.65
N LYS A 406 -18.50 5.84 15.86
CA LYS A 406 -19.26 6.43 14.73
C LYS A 406 -18.44 7.42 13.93
N GLU A 407 -17.53 8.11 14.59
CA GLU A 407 -16.61 9.09 14.00
C GLU A 407 -15.69 8.40 12.98
N TYR A 408 -15.16 7.23 13.29
CA TYR A 408 -14.33 6.43 12.37
C TYR A 408 -15.10 6.02 11.12
N GLU A 409 -16.33 5.52 11.30
CA GLU A 409 -17.20 5.16 10.18
C GLU A 409 -17.52 6.37 9.30
N THR A 410 -17.91 7.49 9.92
CA THR A 410 -18.29 8.70 9.20
C THR A 410 -17.14 9.21 8.35
N PHE A 411 -15.95 9.34 8.94
CA PHE A 411 -14.78 9.86 8.23
C PHE A 411 -14.33 8.93 7.09
N ALA A 412 -14.30 7.62 7.31
CA ALA A 412 -13.97 6.67 6.25
C ALA A 412 -14.97 6.72 5.08
N ARG A 413 -16.26 6.86 5.36
CA ARG A 413 -17.30 7.01 4.31
C ARG A 413 -17.18 8.33 3.54
N GLU A 414 -16.84 9.41 4.20
CA GLU A 414 -16.61 10.72 3.56
C GLU A 414 -15.43 10.64 2.59
N ILE A 415 -14.30 10.08 3.01
CA ILE A 415 -13.15 9.83 2.11
C ILE A 415 -13.57 8.95 0.94
N ALA A 416 -14.24 7.83 1.22
CA ALA A 416 -14.65 6.87 0.19
C ALA A 416 -15.64 7.46 -0.83
N ALA A 417 -16.48 8.41 -0.42
CA ALA A 417 -17.43 9.06 -1.32
C ALA A 417 -16.75 10.09 -2.25
N VAL A 418 -15.70 10.75 -1.78
CA VAL A 418 -15.07 11.86 -2.49
C VAL A 418 -13.91 11.42 -3.38
N MET A 419 -13.06 10.50 -2.91
CA MET A 419 -11.82 10.11 -3.59
C MET A 419 -12.00 9.60 -5.02
N PRO A 420 -13.02 8.81 -5.40
CA PRO A 420 -13.19 8.37 -6.78
C PRO A 420 -13.32 9.51 -7.78
N ALA A 421 -13.97 10.62 -7.39
CA ALA A 421 -14.19 11.76 -8.26
C ALA A 421 -12.99 12.69 -8.41
N ILE A 422 -12.14 12.79 -7.36
CA ILE A 422 -11.04 13.76 -7.33
C ILE A 422 -9.66 13.13 -7.50
N GLY A 423 -9.49 11.87 -7.12
CA GLY A 423 -8.22 11.15 -7.16
C GLY A 423 -8.21 9.92 -8.05
N GLY A 424 -9.40 9.39 -8.40
CA GLY A 424 -9.57 8.27 -9.31
C GLY A 424 -9.58 8.70 -10.78
N ASP A 425 -8.96 7.92 -11.65
CA ASP A 425 -9.09 8.09 -13.10
C ASP A 425 -10.31 7.32 -13.61
N GLN A 426 -11.45 7.98 -13.65
CA GLN A 426 -12.71 7.36 -14.01
C GLN A 426 -12.83 6.96 -15.49
N GLN A 427 -11.90 7.41 -16.35
CA GLN A 427 -11.84 7.04 -17.74
C GLN A 427 -10.93 5.84 -18.00
N ARG A 428 -9.73 5.81 -17.34
CA ARG A 428 -8.67 4.82 -17.61
C ARG A 428 -8.53 3.79 -16.49
N GLY A 429 -9.14 4.06 -15.32
CA GLY A 429 -8.98 3.28 -14.10
C GLY A 429 -7.74 3.66 -13.30
N GLY A 430 -7.66 3.13 -12.08
CA GLY A 430 -6.55 3.40 -11.15
C GLY A 430 -6.61 4.78 -10.50
N TRP A 431 -5.60 5.06 -9.68
CA TRP A 431 -5.52 6.23 -8.81
C TRP A 431 -4.33 7.09 -9.19
N TYR A 432 -4.55 8.41 -9.31
CA TYR A 432 -3.47 9.38 -9.51
C TYR A 432 -2.55 9.46 -8.29
N ASP A 433 -1.37 10.04 -8.46
CA ASP A 433 -0.36 10.13 -7.40
C ASP A 433 -0.70 11.27 -6.41
N VAL A 434 -0.40 12.51 -6.79
CA VAL A 434 -0.60 13.69 -5.94
C VAL A 434 -1.28 14.80 -6.73
N MET A 435 -2.32 15.37 -6.14
CA MET A 435 -3.04 16.53 -6.68
C MET A 435 -2.68 17.79 -5.88
N GLU A 436 -2.90 18.97 -6.45
CA GLU A 436 -2.93 20.18 -5.66
C GLU A 436 -4.16 20.15 -4.74
N ARG A 437 -3.92 20.28 -3.45
CA ARG A 437 -4.96 20.17 -2.41
C ARG A 437 -6.03 21.25 -2.54
N LEU A 438 -5.62 22.47 -2.89
CA LEU A 438 -6.50 23.61 -3.11
C LEU A 438 -6.65 23.87 -4.60
N ARG A 439 -7.89 24.07 -5.05
CA ARG A 439 -8.14 24.48 -6.43
C ARG A 439 -7.75 25.93 -6.65
N ALA A 440 -7.16 26.23 -7.80
CA ALA A 440 -6.93 27.62 -8.15
C ALA A 440 -8.26 28.38 -8.35
N PRO A 441 -8.30 29.69 -8.06
CA PRO A 441 -9.53 30.47 -8.19
C PRO A 441 -10.15 30.37 -9.59
N GLY A 442 -11.41 29.93 -9.66
CA GLY A 442 -12.17 29.78 -10.90
C GLY A 442 -11.95 28.45 -11.64
N GLU A 443 -11.20 27.51 -11.09
CA GLU A 443 -11.04 26.18 -11.65
C GLU A 443 -12.03 25.17 -11.06
N GLU A 444 -12.49 24.25 -11.91
CA GLU A 444 -13.43 23.20 -11.52
C GLU A 444 -12.74 21.91 -11.06
N VAL A 445 -11.46 21.72 -11.46
CA VAL A 445 -10.67 20.52 -11.18
C VAL A 445 -9.44 20.83 -10.34
N HIS A 446 -8.96 19.85 -9.59
CA HIS A 446 -7.65 19.91 -8.94
C HIS A 446 -6.56 19.65 -9.99
N ARG A 447 -5.47 20.39 -9.94
CA ARG A 447 -4.31 20.17 -10.81
C ARG A 447 -3.47 19.04 -10.31
N PHE A 448 -2.73 18.38 -11.21
CA PHE A 448 -1.67 17.45 -10.82
C PHE A 448 -0.51 18.23 -10.18
N ALA A 449 -0.01 17.75 -9.04
CA ALA A 449 1.17 18.34 -8.41
C ALA A 449 2.46 18.13 -9.24
N PHE A 450 2.49 17.03 -10.02
CA PHE A 450 3.58 16.72 -10.94
C PHE A 450 3.06 16.67 -12.39
N HIS A 451 2.61 15.51 -12.82
CA HIS A 451 1.93 15.19 -14.08
C HIS A 451 0.92 14.08 -13.85
N ASP A 452 0.30 13.57 -14.88
CA ASP A 452 -0.76 12.55 -14.82
C ASP A 452 -0.25 11.13 -14.49
N ARG A 453 0.78 11.01 -13.64
CA ARG A 453 1.34 9.73 -13.21
C ARG A 453 0.49 9.05 -12.16
N LYS A 454 0.64 7.74 -12.08
CA LYS A 454 0.05 6.85 -11.07
C LYS A 454 1.18 6.04 -10.44
N ALA A 455 1.31 6.09 -9.12
CA ALA A 455 2.33 5.37 -8.39
C ALA A 455 1.79 4.03 -7.85
N TRP A 456 2.64 3.01 -7.75
CA TRP A 456 2.26 1.66 -7.32
C TRP A 456 1.62 1.62 -5.93
N TRP A 457 2.17 2.37 -4.98
CA TRP A 457 1.68 2.41 -3.60
C TRP A 457 0.31 3.10 -3.46
N GLN A 458 0.01 4.07 -4.33
CA GLN A 458 -1.30 4.72 -4.37
C GLN A 458 -2.39 3.74 -4.84
N GLN A 459 -2.04 2.84 -5.78
CA GLN A 459 -2.96 1.79 -6.24
C GLN A 459 -3.30 0.83 -5.11
N GLU A 460 -2.30 0.40 -4.34
CA GLU A 460 -2.51 -0.41 -3.15
C GLU A 460 -3.54 0.24 -2.24
N GLN A 461 -3.34 1.53 -1.88
CA GLN A 461 -4.23 2.22 -0.95
C GLN A 461 -5.67 2.24 -1.46
N GLY A 462 -5.86 2.47 -2.77
CA GLY A 462 -7.19 2.44 -3.39
C GLY A 462 -7.82 1.05 -3.36
N ILE A 463 -7.07 0.02 -3.70
CA ILE A 463 -7.56 -1.37 -3.67
C ILE A 463 -7.96 -1.76 -2.24
N LEU A 464 -7.08 -1.55 -1.28
CA LEU A 464 -7.31 -1.93 0.11
C LEU A 464 -8.47 -1.14 0.73
N ALA A 465 -8.56 0.17 0.48
CA ALA A 465 -9.67 0.97 0.98
C ALA A 465 -11.02 0.37 0.59
N TYR A 466 -11.22 0.09 -0.68
CA TYR A 466 -12.52 -0.39 -1.13
C TYR A 466 -12.77 -1.87 -0.87
N LEU A 467 -11.74 -2.72 -0.80
CA LEU A 467 -11.88 -4.11 -0.34
C LEU A 467 -12.30 -4.17 1.14
N ILE A 468 -11.67 -3.36 1.99
CA ILE A 468 -11.92 -3.34 3.43
C ILE A 468 -13.28 -2.71 3.72
N LEU A 469 -13.61 -1.58 3.09
CA LEU A 469 -14.94 -0.97 3.18
C LEU A 469 -16.04 -1.95 2.73
N LYS A 470 -15.83 -2.70 1.63
CA LYS A 470 -16.75 -3.78 1.23
C LYS A 470 -16.87 -4.85 2.29
N GLY A 471 -15.75 -5.27 2.86
CA GLY A 471 -15.72 -6.29 3.91
C GLY A 471 -16.49 -5.88 5.18
N VAL A 472 -16.44 -4.59 5.53
CA VAL A 472 -17.12 -4.05 6.73
C VAL A 472 -18.58 -3.70 6.45
N PHE A 473 -18.88 -3.00 5.34
CA PHE A 473 -20.21 -2.45 5.08
C PHE A 473 -21.05 -3.26 4.11
N CYS A 474 -20.49 -4.22 3.41
CA CYS A 474 -21.17 -5.09 2.44
C CYS A 474 -21.81 -4.35 1.22
N GLU A 475 -21.43 -3.10 0.94
CA GLU A 475 -21.97 -2.31 -0.15
C GLU A 475 -21.35 -2.71 -1.52
N GLU A 476 -22.20 -2.88 -2.55
CA GLU A 476 -21.74 -3.35 -3.87
C GLU A 476 -20.94 -2.30 -4.65
N GLU A 477 -21.15 -1.02 -4.38
CA GLU A 477 -20.37 0.06 -4.99
C GLU A 477 -18.90 0.00 -4.58
N TYR A 478 -18.60 -0.32 -3.31
CA TYR A 478 -17.22 -0.53 -2.86
C TYR A 478 -16.56 -1.72 -3.56
N LEU A 479 -17.32 -2.81 -3.77
CA LEU A 479 -16.80 -3.96 -4.53
C LEU A 479 -16.48 -3.59 -5.97
N ARG A 480 -17.35 -2.80 -6.62
CA ARG A 480 -17.12 -2.33 -7.99
C ARG A 480 -15.82 -1.56 -8.10
N ILE A 481 -15.59 -0.58 -7.22
CA ILE A 481 -14.37 0.24 -7.22
C ILE A 481 -13.13 -0.60 -6.89
N ALA A 482 -13.23 -1.53 -5.93
CA ALA A 482 -12.14 -2.46 -5.62
C ALA A 482 -11.73 -3.32 -6.82
N ARG A 483 -12.71 -3.86 -7.56
CA ARG A 483 -12.50 -4.65 -8.77
C ARG A 483 -11.82 -3.85 -9.87
N GLU A 484 -12.30 -2.65 -10.14
CA GLU A 484 -11.73 -1.74 -11.16
C GLU A 484 -10.30 -1.34 -10.80
N SER A 485 -10.04 -0.99 -9.52
CA SER A 485 -8.70 -0.65 -9.01
C SER A 485 -7.75 -1.85 -9.09
N SER A 486 -8.19 -3.03 -8.65
CA SER A 486 -7.40 -4.26 -8.72
C SER A 486 -7.08 -4.64 -10.17
N ALA A 487 -8.05 -4.47 -11.08
CA ALA A 487 -7.84 -4.74 -12.50
C ALA A 487 -6.79 -3.80 -13.10
N PHE A 488 -6.83 -2.50 -12.79
CA PHE A 488 -5.85 -1.55 -13.29
C PHE A 488 -4.43 -1.87 -12.81
N TYR A 489 -4.25 -2.14 -11.51
CA TYR A 489 -2.95 -2.51 -10.96
C TYR A 489 -2.37 -3.76 -11.64
N ASN A 490 -3.17 -4.81 -11.75
CA ASN A 490 -2.73 -6.07 -12.36
C ASN A 490 -2.53 -5.98 -13.88
N ALA A 491 -3.18 -5.03 -14.56
CA ALA A 491 -3.04 -4.82 -15.99
C ALA A 491 -1.76 -4.03 -16.35
N PHE A 492 -1.35 -3.05 -15.52
CA PHE A 492 -0.37 -2.07 -15.93
C PHE A 492 0.85 -1.93 -15.00
N PHE A 493 0.77 -2.39 -13.75
CA PHE A 493 1.91 -2.31 -12.84
C PHE A 493 2.75 -3.56 -12.77
N LEU A 494 2.20 -4.74 -13.10
CA LEU A 494 2.97 -5.99 -13.09
C LEU A 494 3.97 -6.00 -14.25
N ASP A 495 5.25 -6.11 -13.94
CA ASP A 495 6.30 -6.25 -14.93
C ASP A 495 6.47 -7.74 -15.27
N HIS A 496 5.94 -8.12 -16.40
CA HIS A 496 5.97 -9.52 -16.86
C HIS A 496 7.26 -9.92 -17.55
N ASP A 497 8.13 -8.97 -17.85
CA ASP A 497 9.40 -9.22 -18.54
C ASP A 497 10.55 -9.36 -17.53
N ASP A 498 10.67 -8.41 -16.61
CA ASP A 498 11.75 -8.37 -15.62
C ASP A 498 11.31 -8.80 -14.21
N GLY A 499 10.00 -8.91 -13.94
CA GLY A 499 9.45 -9.29 -12.65
C GLY A 499 9.16 -8.11 -11.71
N ALA A 500 8.49 -8.38 -10.59
CA ALA A 500 7.99 -7.39 -9.64
C ALA A 500 7.05 -6.35 -10.28
N VAL A 501 7.10 -5.09 -9.86
CA VAL A 501 6.18 -4.06 -10.33
C VAL A 501 6.91 -2.79 -10.73
N TYR A 502 6.30 -2.02 -11.63
CA TYR A 502 6.78 -0.68 -11.97
C TYR A 502 6.52 0.30 -10.83
N PHE A 503 7.42 1.25 -10.64
CA PHE A 503 7.27 2.34 -9.68
C PHE A 503 6.09 3.24 -10.05
N ASN A 504 6.10 3.75 -11.28
CA ASN A 504 5.05 4.61 -11.81
C ASN A 504 4.64 4.18 -13.22
N VAL A 505 3.38 4.46 -13.53
CA VAL A 505 2.86 4.46 -14.90
C VAL A 505 2.22 5.82 -15.20
N LEU A 506 2.16 6.20 -16.47
CA LEU A 506 1.35 7.33 -16.93
C LEU A 506 -0.15 7.00 -16.82
N ALA A 507 -1.01 7.99 -16.92
CA ALA A 507 -2.45 7.80 -16.82
C ALA A 507 -2.99 6.70 -17.74
N ASN A 508 -2.42 6.56 -18.94
CA ASN A 508 -2.81 5.56 -19.93
C ASN A 508 -2.21 4.15 -19.71
N GLY A 509 -1.50 3.94 -18.61
CA GLY A 509 -0.92 2.64 -18.24
C GLY A 509 0.48 2.36 -18.79
N VAL A 510 1.08 3.28 -19.55
CA VAL A 510 2.46 3.12 -20.04
C VAL A 510 3.45 3.30 -18.89
N PRO A 511 4.40 2.36 -18.65
CA PRO A 511 5.41 2.51 -17.61
C PRO A 511 6.22 3.80 -17.77
N TYR A 512 6.40 4.54 -16.66
CA TYR A 512 7.21 5.74 -16.61
C TYR A 512 8.60 5.42 -16.09
N LEU A 513 9.59 5.36 -16.99
CA LEU A 513 10.94 4.86 -16.72
C LEU A 513 11.99 5.99 -16.76
N MET A 514 11.69 7.12 -16.11
CA MET A 514 12.58 8.27 -16.03
C MET A 514 13.19 8.41 -14.63
N GLY A 515 14.45 8.87 -14.56
CA GLY A 515 15.12 9.10 -13.29
C GLY A 515 15.19 7.86 -12.40
N THR A 516 15.03 8.04 -11.09
CA THR A 516 15.01 6.95 -10.08
C THR A 516 13.71 6.14 -10.09
N GLU A 517 12.67 6.63 -10.77
CA GLU A 517 11.35 5.98 -10.86
C GLU A 517 11.35 4.76 -11.78
N ARG A 518 12.49 4.46 -12.43
CA ARG A 518 12.72 3.21 -13.19
C ARG A 518 13.22 2.04 -12.36
N PHE A 519 13.49 2.24 -11.05
CA PHE A 519 14.07 1.22 -10.19
C PHE A 519 12.99 0.31 -9.56
N LYS A 520 13.38 -0.92 -9.23
CA LYS A 520 12.61 -1.87 -8.42
C LYS A 520 12.92 -1.75 -6.92
N GLY A 521 13.99 -1.04 -6.59
CA GLY A 521 14.39 -0.66 -5.24
C GLY A 521 15.12 0.67 -5.24
N SER A 522 14.77 1.57 -4.32
CA SER A 522 15.40 2.86 -4.06
C SER A 522 14.94 3.35 -2.69
N HIS A 523 15.43 4.50 -2.22
CA HIS A 523 14.95 5.14 -0.98
C HIS A 523 13.42 5.33 -0.94
N SER A 524 12.76 5.42 -2.09
CA SER A 524 11.30 5.60 -2.20
C SER A 524 10.56 4.36 -2.69
N MET A 525 11.27 3.36 -3.19
CA MET A 525 10.70 2.14 -3.76
C MET A 525 11.23 0.92 -3.04
N SER A 526 10.35 0.18 -2.44
CA SER A 526 10.63 -1.15 -1.88
C SER A 526 9.50 -2.09 -2.22
N GLY A 527 9.70 -3.38 -1.94
CA GLY A 527 8.63 -4.38 -2.12
C GLY A 527 7.43 -4.20 -1.19
N TYR A 528 7.55 -3.44 -0.09
CA TYR A 528 6.58 -3.35 1.01
C TYR A 528 5.13 -3.26 0.53
N HIS A 529 4.81 -2.21 -0.22
CA HIS A 529 3.43 -1.95 -0.65
C HIS A 529 2.85 -3.06 -1.54
N SER A 530 3.67 -3.69 -2.37
CA SER A 530 3.21 -4.82 -3.20
C SER A 530 2.96 -6.08 -2.37
N PHE A 531 3.79 -6.32 -1.34
CA PHE A 531 3.59 -7.44 -0.40
C PHE A 531 2.41 -7.19 0.54
N GLU A 532 2.27 -5.97 1.08
CA GLU A 532 1.13 -5.59 1.94
C GLU A 532 -0.18 -5.69 1.16
N LEU A 533 -0.21 -5.18 -0.09
CA LEU A 533 -1.34 -5.35 -0.98
C LEU A 533 -1.71 -6.83 -1.16
N ALA A 534 -0.74 -7.65 -1.55
CA ALA A 534 -1.02 -9.07 -1.81
C ALA A 534 -1.51 -9.78 -0.54
N TYR A 535 -0.92 -9.49 0.63
CA TYR A 535 -1.30 -10.08 1.90
C TYR A 535 -2.72 -9.67 2.33
N LEU A 536 -3.02 -8.38 2.34
CA LEU A 536 -4.32 -7.88 2.78
C LEU A 536 -5.42 -8.15 1.74
N ALA A 537 -5.14 -7.97 0.44
CA ALA A 537 -6.11 -8.27 -0.61
C ALA A 537 -6.50 -9.76 -0.61
N GLN A 538 -5.55 -10.68 -0.42
CA GLN A 538 -5.85 -12.11 -0.26
C GLN A 538 -6.75 -12.36 0.94
N THR A 539 -6.40 -11.75 2.08
CA THR A 539 -7.13 -11.90 3.33
C THR A 539 -8.58 -11.45 3.19
N TYR A 540 -8.80 -10.22 2.73
CA TYR A 540 -10.15 -9.66 2.61
C TYR A 540 -10.96 -10.29 1.48
N THR A 541 -10.34 -10.55 0.34
CA THR A 541 -11.03 -11.20 -0.80
C THR A 541 -11.51 -12.59 -0.41
N ASN A 542 -10.65 -13.44 0.14
CA ASN A 542 -11.05 -14.80 0.50
C ASN A 542 -12.06 -14.81 1.64
N LEU A 543 -11.71 -14.17 2.77
CA LEU A 543 -12.50 -14.35 3.99
C LEU A 543 -13.81 -13.56 3.99
N LEU A 544 -13.83 -12.35 3.44
CA LEU A 544 -15.00 -11.47 3.53
C LEU A 544 -15.80 -11.35 2.23
N ILE A 545 -15.18 -11.47 1.05
CA ILE A 545 -15.85 -11.26 -0.23
C ILE A 545 -16.29 -12.59 -0.86
N THR A 546 -15.33 -13.46 -1.19
CA THR A 546 -15.62 -14.74 -1.88
C THR A 546 -15.97 -15.88 -0.92
N LYS A 547 -15.83 -15.66 0.40
CA LYS A 547 -16.14 -16.63 1.45
C LYS A 547 -15.36 -17.95 1.29
N GLN A 548 -14.09 -17.85 0.94
CA GLN A 548 -13.16 -18.97 0.81
C GLN A 548 -12.25 -19.04 2.03
N PRO A 549 -11.76 -20.23 2.41
CA PRO A 549 -10.79 -20.38 3.49
C PRO A 549 -9.42 -19.81 3.09
N LEU A 550 -8.61 -19.54 4.12
CA LEU A 550 -7.23 -19.07 3.99
C LEU A 550 -6.33 -19.87 4.91
N ASP A 551 -5.25 -20.41 4.38
CA ASP A 551 -4.23 -21.11 5.17
C ASP A 551 -3.11 -20.12 5.55
N LEU A 552 -2.68 -20.14 6.82
CA LEU A 552 -1.57 -19.36 7.35
C LEU A 552 -0.52 -20.27 7.98
N TYR A 553 0.75 -19.88 7.88
CA TYR A 553 1.89 -20.62 8.39
C TYR A 553 2.67 -19.81 9.42
N PHE A 554 3.04 -20.45 10.51
CA PHE A 554 3.85 -19.91 11.60
C PHE A 554 4.97 -20.89 11.96
N LYS A 555 6.06 -20.40 12.55
CA LYS A 555 7.18 -21.23 12.99
C LYS A 555 7.78 -20.71 14.30
N PRO A 556 7.03 -20.83 15.40
CA PRO A 556 7.41 -20.29 16.69
C PRO A 556 8.72 -20.87 17.23
N LEU A 557 9.49 -20.02 17.90
CA LEU A 557 10.61 -20.43 18.74
C LEU A 557 10.07 -21.15 19.99
N PRO A 558 10.79 -22.14 20.54
CA PRO A 558 10.42 -22.77 21.79
C PRO A 558 10.27 -21.72 22.93
N GLY A 559 9.08 -21.62 23.52
CA GLY A 559 8.78 -20.64 24.55
C GLY A 559 8.81 -19.18 24.13
N GLY A 560 8.78 -18.89 22.83
CA GLY A 560 8.87 -17.53 22.30
C GLY A 560 7.63 -16.69 22.60
N PHE A 561 6.43 -17.25 22.46
CA PHE A 561 5.20 -16.56 22.81
C PHE A 561 4.85 -16.71 24.29
N LYS A 562 4.39 -15.63 24.90
CA LYS A 562 3.91 -15.62 26.29
C LYS A 562 2.82 -16.67 26.48
N ASP A 563 2.91 -17.44 27.55
CA ASP A 563 1.97 -18.52 27.91
C ASP A 563 1.81 -19.60 26.82
N ASN A 564 2.78 -19.72 25.90
CA ASN A 564 2.71 -20.55 24.70
C ASN A 564 1.47 -20.29 23.82
N LEU A 565 0.96 -19.07 23.82
CA LEU A 565 -0.26 -18.69 23.12
C LEU A 565 0.07 -17.99 21.80
N LEU A 566 -0.09 -18.69 20.68
CA LEU A 566 0.04 -18.14 19.33
C LEU A 566 -1.30 -17.53 18.90
N ARG A 567 -1.29 -16.24 18.53
CA ARG A 567 -2.44 -15.52 17.97
C ARG A 567 -2.35 -15.58 16.44
N VAL A 568 -3.43 -16.04 15.80
CA VAL A 568 -3.41 -16.37 14.36
C VAL A 568 -4.37 -15.53 13.52
N SER A 569 -4.92 -14.45 14.07
CA SER A 569 -5.74 -13.54 13.25
C SER A 569 -4.91 -12.95 12.12
N PRO A 570 -5.36 -13.05 10.85
CA PRO A 570 -4.61 -12.49 9.74
C PRO A 570 -4.55 -10.96 9.79
N ASP A 571 -5.64 -10.31 10.23
CA ASP A 571 -5.77 -8.86 10.37
C ASP A 571 -6.88 -8.50 11.35
N MET A 572 -7.13 -7.20 11.56
CA MET A 572 -8.28 -6.68 12.32
C MET A 572 -9.57 -6.76 11.47
N LEU A 573 -10.16 -7.92 11.43
CA LEU A 573 -11.41 -8.19 10.71
C LEU A 573 -12.64 -7.94 11.60
N PRO A 574 -13.83 -7.69 11.02
CA PRO A 574 -15.05 -7.54 11.81
C PRO A 574 -15.26 -8.68 12.80
N PRO A 575 -15.58 -8.39 14.07
CA PRO A 575 -15.75 -9.41 15.10
C PRO A 575 -16.72 -10.50 14.67
N GLY A 576 -16.37 -11.76 14.91
CA GLY A 576 -17.21 -12.91 14.57
C GLY A 576 -17.30 -13.23 13.09
N SER A 577 -16.55 -12.54 12.20
CA SER A 577 -16.57 -12.81 10.75
C SER A 577 -15.81 -14.08 10.34
N ILE A 578 -14.85 -14.50 11.16
CA ILE A 578 -13.96 -15.64 10.89
C ILE A 578 -13.76 -16.51 12.11
N ARG A 579 -13.21 -17.71 11.88
CA ARG A 579 -12.80 -18.67 12.92
C ARG A 579 -11.62 -19.53 12.47
N ILE A 580 -10.97 -20.20 13.41
CA ILE A 580 -10.07 -21.32 13.06
C ILE A 580 -10.94 -22.52 12.68
N GLY A 581 -10.74 -23.05 11.47
CA GLY A 581 -11.36 -24.28 11.00
C GLY A 581 -10.54 -25.52 11.33
N GLN A 582 -9.22 -25.43 11.21
CA GLN A 582 -8.30 -26.55 11.46
C GLN A 582 -6.87 -26.06 11.73
N VAL A 583 -6.14 -26.80 12.54
CA VAL A 583 -4.72 -26.58 12.86
C VAL A 583 -3.92 -27.84 12.62
N TRP A 584 -2.72 -27.70 12.07
CA TRP A 584 -1.72 -28.77 11.96
C TRP A 584 -0.41 -28.30 12.58
N ILE A 585 0.26 -29.19 13.28
CA ILE A 585 1.63 -28.99 13.77
C ILE A 585 2.50 -30.08 13.14
N ASP A 586 3.54 -29.67 12.41
CA ASP A 586 4.42 -30.56 11.63
C ASP A 586 3.63 -31.53 10.76
N GLY A 587 2.56 -31.04 10.12
CA GLY A 587 1.67 -31.81 9.26
C GLY A 587 0.65 -32.71 9.99
N VAL A 588 0.70 -32.80 11.31
CA VAL A 588 -0.22 -33.61 12.11
C VAL A 588 -1.38 -32.75 12.64
N ASN A 589 -2.60 -33.26 12.53
CA ASN A 589 -3.79 -32.54 13.03
C ASN A 589 -3.67 -32.24 14.54
N TYR A 590 -3.98 -31.01 14.92
CA TYR A 590 -3.84 -30.49 16.28
C TYR A 590 -5.16 -29.85 16.74
N THR A 591 -5.53 -30.09 18.00
CA THR A 591 -6.88 -29.75 18.50
C THR A 591 -6.89 -28.75 19.66
N ASN A 592 -5.72 -28.37 20.22
CA ASN A 592 -5.66 -27.45 21.33
C ASN A 592 -5.62 -25.99 20.83
N PHE A 593 -6.78 -25.49 20.42
CA PHE A 593 -6.96 -24.12 19.95
C PHE A 593 -8.35 -23.57 20.30
N ASP A 594 -8.46 -22.26 20.42
CA ASP A 594 -9.73 -21.54 20.50
C ASP A 594 -10.13 -21.03 19.11
N ALA A 595 -11.17 -21.64 18.56
CA ALA A 595 -11.62 -21.35 17.20
C ALA A 595 -12.11 -19.90 17.04
N GLN A 596 -12.84 -19.35 18.01
CA GLN A 596 -13.39 -18.01 17.96
C GLN A 596 -12.41 -16.95 18.47
N GLY A 597 -11.60 -17.29 19.47
CA GLY A 597 -10.53 -16.43 19.97
C GLY A 597 -9.32 -16.33 19.04
N LEU A 598 -9.29 -17.12 17.94
CA LEU A 598 -8.21 -17.15 16.95
C LEU A 598 -6.83 -17.38 17.59
N THR A 599 -6.77 -18.32 18.53
CA THR A 599 -5.54 -18.64 19.25
C THR A 599 -5.25 -20.13 19.26
N VAL A 600 -3.96 -20.47 19.22
CA VAL A 600 -3.46 -21.86 19.31
C VAL A 600 -2.56 -21.95 20.53
N THR A 601 -2.85 -22.87 21.44
CA THR A 601 -1.96 -23.19 22.57
C THR A 601 -0.87 -24.11 22.05
N LEU A 602 0.37 -23.61 21.94
CA LEU A 602 1.50 -24.36 21.39
C LEU A 602 1.90 -25.51 22.33
N PRO A 603 2.33 -26.65 21.78
CA PRO A 603 2.89 -27.73 22.59
C PRO A 603 4.23 -27.29 23.19
N GLN A 604 4.55 -27.83 24.37
CA GLN A 604 5.91 -27.71 24.89
C GLN A 604 6.87 -28.54 24.01
N SER A 605 7.78 -27.86 23.33
CA SER A 605 8.77 -28.48 22.46
C SER A 605 10.14 -27.86 22.70
N ALA A 606 11.19 -28.66 22.59
CA ALA A 606 12.56 -28.17 22.62
C ALA A 606 13.05 -27.68 21.24
N GLN A 607 12.28 -27.93 20.19
CA GLN A 607 12.56 -27.55 18.81
C GLN A 607 11.43 -26.69 18.26
N ARG A 608 11.73 -25.91 17.24
CA ARG A 608 10.72 -25.17 16.47
C ARG A 608 9.77 -26.15 15.78
N VAL A 609 8.51 -25.80 15.79
CA VAL A 609 7.45 -26.55 15.08
C VAL A 609 6.88 -25.68 13.96
N GLN A 610 6.49 -26.27 12.86
CA GLN A 610 5.71 -25.58 11.85
C GLN A 610 4.22 -25.68 12.20
N VAL A 611 3.56 -24.54 12.34
CA VAL A 611 2.12 -24.47 12.61
C VAL A 611 1.42 -23.98 11.36
N LYS A 612 0.53 -24.78 10.80
CA LYS A 612 -0.38 -24.40 9.72
C LYS A 612 -1.78 -24.24 10.29
N VAL A 613 -2.41 -23.10 10.01
CA VAL A 613 -3.77 -22.80 10.49
C VAL A 613 -4.67 -22.49 9.31
N ARG A 614 -5.81 -23.15 9.23
CA ARG A 614 -6.88 -22.81 8.29
C ARG A 614 -7.87 -21.87 8.95
N ILE A 615 -7.95 -20.65 8.43
CA ILE A 615 -8.96 -19.67 8.81
C ILE A 615 -10.15 -19.83 7.86
N GLU A 616 -11.34 -19.90 8.41
CA GLU A 616 -12.59 -20.03 7.66
C GLU A 616 -13.50 -18.84 7.94
N PRO A 617 -14.23 -18.35 6.93
CA PRO A 617 -15.32 -17.41 7.16
C PRO A 617 -16.39 -18.09 8.03
N ASN A 618 -16.94 -17.36 9.00
CA ASN A 618 -18.13 -17.82 9.68
C ASN A 618 -19.31 -17.83 8.70
N LYS A 619 -20.11 -18.88 8.76
CA LYS A 619 -21.37 -18.92 8.02
C LYS A 619 -22.30 -17.86 8.62
N ALA A 620 -22.79 -16.96 7.76
CA ALA A 620 -23.81 -15.99 8.13
C ALA A 620 -25.10 -16.70 8.56
#